data_ec69c47a4bf900b56d648faa9c049ce9
#
_entry.id   ec69c47a4bf900b56d648faa9c049ce9
#
_cell.length_a   1.000
_cell.length_b   1.000
_cell.length_c   1.000
_cell.angle_alpha   90.00
_cell.angle_beta   90.00
_cell.angle_gamma   90.00
#
_symmetry.space_group_name_H-M   'P 1'
#
loop_
_entity.id
_entity.type
_entity.pdbx_description
1 polymer ?
#
loop_
_entity_poly.entity_id
_entity_poly.type
_entity_poly.pdbx_seq_one_letter_code
_entity_poly.pdbx_strand_id
1 'polypeptide(L)'
;MKEKLVITLYDSFTNIDDRFLQEVAVQSSRIKKGFFKKRVLLIAAIIGAILLCSFAAYQAGIFDPWIQKTSTSPTETVQSALENQMKKDYTIELRIKEIVVDQDATERVKQQYKGSELAEENGWSDSYLEDNLIAVRAEYYVVYDHQKTFLKDGDVEQYFFLLRDEKTQKWMIWNNTASGDPFY
;
A
#
# COMPACT_ATOMS: atom_id res chain seq x y z
N MET A 1 13.61 30.98 23.20
CA MET A 1 14.78 30.21 22.76
C MET A 1 14.68 29.65 21.33
N LYS A 2 13.47 29.54 20.73
CA LYS A 2 13.26 29.06 19.34
C LYS A 2 13.52 30.11 18.25
N GLU A 3 13.28 31.39 18.51
CA GLU A 3 13.49 32.47 17.52
C GLU A 3 14.96 32.72 17.16
N LYS A 4 15.87 32.58 18.13
CA LYS A 4 17.31 32.74 17.85
C LYS A 4 17.88 31.67 16.89
N LEU A 5 17.31 30.47 16.89
CA LEU A 5 17.79 29.38 16.05
C LEU A 5 17.39 29.57 14.57
N VAL A 6 16.23 30.16 14.31
CA VAL A 6 15.73 30.43 12.96
C VAL A 6 16.52 31.55 12.29
N ILE A 7 16.87 32.60 13.04
CA ILE A 7 17.68 33.73 12.53
C ILE A 7 19.09 33.26 12.17
N THR A 8 19.72 32.40 12.99
CA THR A 8 21.06 31.85 12.72
C THR A 8 21.08 30.93 11.49
N LEU A 9 19.98 30.22 11.22
CA LEU A 9 19.85 29.39 10.00
C LEU A 9 19.70 30.27 8.74
N TYR A 10 18.94 31.35 8.82
CA TYR A 10 18.74 32.26 7.69
C TYR A 10 20.06 32.99 7.31
N ASP A 11 20.84 33.46 8.30
CA ASP A 11 22.13 34.09 8.08
C ASP A 11 23.18 33.13 7.49
N SER A 12 23.06 31.82 7.78
CA SER A 12 23.97 30.80 7.19
C SER A 12 23.70 30.56 5.70
N PHE A 13 22.48 30.78 5.23
CA PHE A 13 22.12 30.62 3.81
C PHE A 13 22.36 31.88 2.96
N THR A 14 22.42 33.05 3.57
CA THR A 14 22.65 34.32 2.87
C THR A 14 24.13 34.65 2.67
N ASN A 15 25.03 33.94 3.37
CA ASN A 15 26.49 34.09 3.26
C ASN A 15 27.14 33.06 2.35
N ILE A 16 26.49 32.66 1.25
CA ILE A 16 27.17 31.94 0.19
C ILE A 16 28.06 32.97 -0.53
N ASP A 17 29.37 32.85 -0.32
CA ASP A 17 30.38 33.73 -0.86
C ASP A 17 30.20 33.83 -2.40
N ASP A 18 29.97 35.05 -2.87
CA ASP A 18 29.80 35.37 -4.32
C ASP A 18 30.94 34.79 -5.20
N ARG A 19 32.10 34.52 -4.62
CA ARG A 19 33.20 33.82 -5.26
C ARG A 19 32.83 32.39 -5.64
N PHE A 20 32.04 31.67 -4.79
CA PHE A 20 31.62 30.32 -5.08
C PHE A 20 30.64 30.28 -6.27
N LEU A 21 29.75 31.26 -6.33
CA LEU A 21 28.82 31.39 -7.47
C LEU A 21 29.54 31.78 -8.77
N GLN A 22 30.59 32.64 -8.69
CA GLN A 22 31.41 32.96 -9.84
C GLN A 22 32.28 31.79 -10.32
N GLU A 23 32.83 30.99 -9.37
CA GLU A 23 33.65 29.83 -9.73
C GLU A 23 32.82 28.75 -10.42
N VAL A 24 31.58 28.49 -9.94
CA VAL A 24 30.64 27.57 -10.57
C VAL A 24 30.19 28.08 -11.96
N ALA A 25 29.96 29.39 -12.11
CA ALA A 25 29.57 29.99 -13.40
C ALA A 25 30.71 29.92 -14.43
N VAL A 26 31.96 30.13 -14.01
CA VAL A 26 33.14 30.03 -14.91
C VAL A 26 33.43 28.57 -15.30
N GLN A 27 33.19 27.62 -14.38
CA GLN A 27 33.39 26.20 -14.67
C GLN A 27 32.31 25.63 -15.61
N SER A 28 31.08 26.16 -15.55
CA SER A 28 29.97 25.76 -16.44
C SER A 28 30.18 26.23 -17.87
N SER A 29 30.87 27.32 -18.10
CA SER A 29 31.12 27.86 -19.45
C SER A 29 32.16 27.08 -20.27
N ARG A 30 32.99 26.23 -19.63
CA ARG A 30 34.02 25.40 -20.30
C ARG A 30 33.55 24.01 -20.70
N ILE A 31 32.31 23.61 -20.39
CA ILE A 31 31.79 22.34 -20.83
C ILE A 31 31.45 22.41 -22.32
N LYS A 32 32.32 21.80 -23.15
CA LYS A 32 32.13 21.69 -24.60
C LYS A 32 30.72 21.20 -24.91
N LYS A 33 29.90 22.04 -25.56
CA LYS A 33 28.49 21.80 -25.94
C LYS A 33 28.19 20.42 -26.58
N GLY A 34 29.19 19.75 -27.15
CA GLY A 34 29.06 18.45 -27.80
C GLY A 34 29.01 17.26 -26.82
N PHE A 35 29.62 17.37 -25.63
CA PHE A 35 29.66 16.28 -24.65
C PHE A 35 28.38 16.21 -23.83
N PHE A 36 27.71 17.34 -23.61
CA PHE A 36 26.46 17.43 -22.84
C PHE A 36 25.29 16.76 -23.57
N LYS A 37 25.19 16.99 -24.89
CA LYS A 37 24.13 16.34 -25.70
C LYS A 37 24.22 14.81 -25.67
N LYS A 38 25.43 14.25 -25.78
CA LYS A 38 25.61 12.78 -25.72
C LYS A 38 25.27 12.19 -24.37
N ARG A 39 25.64 12.87 -23.26
CA ARG A 39 25.31 12.42 -21.89
C ARG A 39 23.82 12.52 -21.59
N VAL A 40 23.14 13.59 -21.98
CA VAL A 40 21.69 13.74 -21.83
C VAL A 40 20.96 12.70 -22.65
N LEU A 41 21.41 12.39 -23.87
CA LEU A 41 20.80 11.36 -24.70
C LEU A 41 21.00 9.96 -24.13
N LEU A 42 22.13 9.69 -23.49
CA LEU A 42 22.41 8.43 -22.82
C LEU A 42 21.54 8.24 -21.54
N ILE A 43 21.38 9.31 -20.77
CA ILE A 43 20.49 9.28 -19.58
C ILE A 43 19.03 9.07 -20.01
N ALA A 44 18.58 9.76 -21.07
CA ALA A 44 17.23 9.59 -21.60
C ALA A 44 17.00 8.15 -22.11
N ALA A 45 18.01 7.54 -22.76
CA ALA A 45 17.94 6.15 -23.20
C ALA A 45 17.86 5.16 -22.04
N ILE A 46 18.61 5.39 -20.95
CA ILE A 46 18.57 4.56 -19.74
C ILE A 46 17.20 4.66 -19.07
N ILE A 47 16.66 5.88 -18.91
CA ILE A 47 15.33 6.09 -18.34
C ILE A 47 14.26 5.41 -19.21
N GLY A 48 14.36 5.55 -20.54
CA GLY A 48 13.46 4.89 -21.48
C GLY A 48 13.53 3.37 -21.39
N ALA A 49 14.72 2.80 -21.26
CA ALA A 49 14.91 1.37 -21.08
C ALA A 49 14.33 0.88 -19.75
N ILE A 50 14.52 1.62 -18.65
CA ILE A 50 13.94 1.26 -17.34
C ILE A 50 12.41 1.29 -17.41
N LEU A 51 11.82 2.30 -18.03
CA LEU A 51 10.36 2.39 -18.19
C LEU A 51 9.80 1.25 -19.05
N LEU A 52 10.48 0.90 -20.15
CA LEU A 52 10.08 -0.22 -21.00
C LEU A 52 10.22 -1.57 -20.28
N CYS A 53 11.30 -1.78 -19.53
CA CYS A 53 11.48 -3.00 -18.72
C CYS A 53 10.43 -3.08 -17.61
N SER A 54 10.10 -1.98 -16.95
CA SER A 54 9.05 -1.92 -15.91
C SER A 54 7.67 -2.22 -16.50
N PHE A 55 7.39 -1.69 -17.71
CA PHE A 55 6.13 -1.96 -18.40
C PHE A 55 6.06 -3.42 -18.87
N ALA A 56 7.15 -3.98 -19.42
CA ALA A 56 7.20 -5.39 -19.79
C ALA A 56 7.07 -6.31 -18.58
N ALA A 57 7.71 -5.97 -17.45
CA ALA A 57 7.58 -6.70 -16.19
C ALA A 57 6.14 -6.64 -15.63
N TYR A 58 5.47 -5.50 -15.77
CA TYR A 58 4.06 -5.35 -15.42
C TYR A 58 3.17 -6.23 -16.31
N GLN A 59 3.37 -6.22 -17.63
CA GLN A 59 2.62 -7.09 -18.57
C GLN A 59 2.90 -8.59 -18.36
N ALA A 60 4.11 -8.94 -17.92
CA ALA A 60 4.47 -10.32 -17.62
C ALA A 60 4.01 -10.81 -16.24
N GLY A 61 3.29 -9.96 -15.46
CA GLY A 61 2.79 -10.34 -14.13
C GLY A 61 3.89 -10.55 -13.08
N ILE A 62 5.10 -10.04 -13.30
CA ILE A 62 6.23 -10.20 -12.35
C ILE A 62 5.93 -9.50 -11.00
N PHE A 63 5.05 -8.49 -11.02
CA PHE A 63 4.58 -7.77 -9.84
C PHE A 63 3.31 -8.38 -9.22
N ASP A 64 2.72 -9.43 -9.83
CA ASP A 64 1.51 -10.09 -9.34
C ASP A 64 1.62 -10.65 -7.90
N PRO A 65 2.80 -11.08 -7.40
CA PRO A 65 2.92 -11.48 -6.00
C PRO A 65 2.71 -10.34 -5.00
N TRP A 66 2.84 -9.09 -5.45
CA TRP A 66 2.66 -7.88 -4.62
C TRP A 66 1.26 -7.25 -4.77
N ILE A 67 0.56 -7.59 -5.85
CA ILE A 67 -0.82 -7.19 -6.06
C ILE A 67 -1.67 -8.30 -5.45
N GLN A 68 -2.38 -8.01 -4.38
CA GLN A 68 -3.39 -8.95 -3.86
C GLN A 68 -4.25 -9.41 -5.03
N LYS A 69 -4.34 -10.73 -5.20
CA LYS A 69 -5.14 -11.33 -6.27
C LYS A 69 -6.60 -10.91 -6.04
N THR A 70 -7.01 -9.84 -6.70
CA THR A 70 -8.36 -9.30 -6.60
C THR A 70 -9.27 -10.24 -7.37
N SER A 71 -10.18 -10.89 -6.68
CA SER A 71 -11.21 -11.76 -7.27
C SER A 71 -12.51 -10.99 -7.49
N THR A 72 -13.34 -11.50 -8.37
CA THR A 72 -14.74 -11.07 -8.49
C THR A 72 -15.61 -11.59 -7.34
N SER A 73 -15.11 -12.60 -6.60
CA SER A 73 -15.75 -13.13 -5.40
C SER A 73 -15.09 -12.59 -4.13
N PRO A 74 -15.88 -12.06 -3.16
CA PRO A 74 -15.34 -11.58 -1.89
C PRO A 74 -14.70 -12.69 -1.06
N THR A 75 -15.30 -13.88 -1.03
CA THR A 75 -14.77 -15.03 -0.29
C THR A 75 -13.47 -15.56 -0.88
N GLU A 76 -13.32 -15.57 -2.22
CA GLU A 76 -12.06 -15.92 -2.88
C GLU A 76 -10.95 -14.90 -2.60
N THR A 77 -11.32 -13.62 -2.47
CA THR A 77 -10.36 -12.57 -2.10
C THR A 77 -9.77 -12.83 -0.72
N VAL A 78 -10.61 -13.16 0.26
CA VAL A 78 -10.19 -13.52 1.63
C VAL A 78 -9.41 -14.84 1.64
N GLN A 79 -9.88 -15.85 0.92
CA GLN A 79 -9.16 -17.12 0.79
C GLN A 79 -7.74 -16.91 0.26
N SER A 80 -7.58 -16.12 -0.79
CA SER A 80 -6.27 -15.79 -1.37
C SER A 80 -5.37 -15.05 -0.37
N ALA A 81 -5.92 -14.20 0.49
CA ALA A 81 -5.18 -13.53 1.54
C ALA A 81 -4.67 -14.52 2.60
N LEU A 82 -5.51 -15.45 3.05
CA LEU A 82 -5.13 -16.51 4.00
C LEU A 82 -4.11 -17.48 3.39
N GLU A 83 -4.25 -17.85 2.12
CA GLU A 83 -3.26 -18.66 1.40
C GLU A 83 -1.90 -17.94 1.29
N ASN A 84 -1.90 -16.62 1.16
CA ASN A 84 -0.66 -15.84 1.19
C ASN A 84 -0.07 -15.75 2.61
N GLN A 85 -0.90 -15.73 3.65
CA GLN A 85 -0.43 -15.83 5.02
C GLN A 85 0.21 -17.20 5.30
N MET A 86 -0.34 -18.28 4.77
CA MET A 86 0.25 -19.62 4.88
C MET A 86 1.67 -19.71 4.28
N LYS A 87 1.99 -18.89 3.27
CA LYS A 87 3.32 -18.84 2.64
C LYS A 87 4.36 -18.02 3.42
N LYS A 88 3.97 -17.37 4.52
CA LYS A 88 4.90 -16.62 5.34
C LYS A 88 5.83 -17.58 6.10
N ASP A 89 7.10 -17.22 6.21
CA ASP A 89 8.14 -18.04 6.82
C ASP A 89 7.97 -18.29 8.33
N TYR A 90 7.07 -17.54 8.98
CA TYR A 90 6.67 -17.70 10.36
C TYR A 90 5.36 -18.49 10.54
N THR A 91 4.70 -18.92 9.47
CA THR A 91 3.48 -19.74 9.52
C THR A 91 3.84 -21.21 9.25
N ILE A 92 3.63 -22.08 10.25
CA ILE A 92 3.89 -23.51 10.13
C ILE A 92 2.70 -24.21 9.49
N GLU A 93 1.50 -23.88 9.93
CA GLU A 93 0.25 -24.48 9.46
C GLU A 93 -0.86 -23.43 9.45
N LEU A 94 -1.73 -23.47 8.45
CA LEU A 94 -2.99 -22.73 8.41
C LEU A 94 -4.04 -23.60 7.72
N ARG A 95 -5.15 -23.84 8.41
CA ARG A 95 -6.30 -24.61 7.90
C ARG A 95 -7.54 -23.74 7.93
N ILE A 96 -8.06 -23.38 6.78
CA ILE A 96 -9.31 -22.65 6.62
C ILE A 96 -10.46 -23.61 6.96
N LYS A 97 -11.36 -23.20 7.86
CA LYS A 97 -12.56 -23.94 8.23
C LYS A 97 -13.78 -23.41 7.49
N GLU A 98 -13.98 -22.10 7.50
CA GLU A 98 -15.11 -21.44 6.87
C GLU A 98 -14.73 -20.03 6.39
N ILE A 99 -15.30 -19.60 5.27
CA ILE A 99 -15.26 -18.21 4.78
C ILE A 99 -16.65 -17.87 4.26
N VAL A 100 -17.31 -16.91 4.90
CA VAL A 100 -18.69 -16.52 4.57
C VAL A 100 -18.84 -15.00 4.55
N VAL A 101 -19.72 -14.49 3.70
CA VAL A 101 -20.18 -13.10 3.79
C VAL A 101 -21.13 -13.00 4.97
N ASP A 102 -20.80 -12.17 5.94
CA ASP A 102 -21.62 -11.93 7.13
C ASP A 102 -22.45 -10.66 6.92
N GLN A 103 -23.77 -10.84 6.78
CA GLN A 103 -24.68 -9.74 6.51
C GLN A 103 -24.85 -8.82 7.72
N ASP A 104 -24.92 -9.38 8.94
CA ASP A 104 -25.08 -8.58 10.15
C ASP A 104 -23.84 -7.73 10.41
N ALA A 105 -22.65 -8.30 10.23
CA ALA A 105 -21.40 -7.57 10.32
C ALA A 105 -21.29 -6.52 9.19
N THR A 106 -21.78 -6.83 8.00
CA THR A 106 -21.82 -5.91 6.86
C THR A 106 -22.64 -4.67 7.18
N GLU A 107 -23.86 -4.85 7.71
CA GLU A 107 -24.72 -3.72 8.08
C GLU A 107 -24.10 -2.87 9.20
N ARG A 108 -23.51 -3.51 10.19
CA ARG A 108 -22.83 -2.79 11.29
C ARG A 108 -21.65 -1.96 10.79
N VAL A 109 -20.81 -2.52 9.94
CA VAL A 109 -19.63 -1.79 9.42
C VAL A 109 -20.06 -0.64 8.48
N LYS A 110 -21.10 -0.82 7.67
CA LYS A 110 -21.67 0.25 6.86
C LYS A 110 -22.16 1.42 7.73
N GLN A 111 -22.90 1.13 8.80
CA GLN A 111 -23.38 2.16 9.72
C GLN A 111 -22.23 2.91 10.40
N GLN A 112 -21.15 2.21 10.75
CA GLN A 112 -19.98 2.81 11.37
C GLN A 112 -19.23 3.77 10.43
N TYR A 113 -19.14 3.44 9.14
CA TYR A 113 -18.39 4.27 8.19
C TYR A 113 -19.22 5.37 7.54
N LYS A 114 -20.55 5.24 7.43
CA LYS A 114 -21.41 6.31 6.90
C LYS A 114 -21.23 7.62 7.67
N GLY A 115 -20.98 8.70 6.95
CA GLY A 115 -20.76 10.04 7.51
C GLY A 115 -19.53 10.14 8.42
N SER A 116 -18.62 9.18 8.41
CA SER A 116 -17.39 9.23 9.19
C SER A 116 -16.32 10.08 8.50
N GLU A 117 -15.42 10.67 9.28
CA GLU A 117 -14.25 11.41 8.77
C GLU A 117 -13.41 10.55 7.84
N LEU A 118 -13.25 9.24 8.16
CA LEU A 118 -12.53 8.30 7.33
C LEU A 118 -13.18 8.10 5.94
N ALA A 119 -14.51 8.06 5.87
CA ALA A 119 -15.21 7.97 4.60
C ALA A 119 -15.04 9.24 3.77
N GLU A 120 -15.08 10.41 4.40
CA GLU A 120 -14.86 11.71 3.76
C GLU A 120 -13.42 11.83 3.21
N GLU A 121 -12.41 11.45 3.99
CA GLU A 121 -11.00 11.45 3.57
C GLU A 121 -10.73 10.55 2.37
N ASN A 122 -11.44 9.42 2.26
CA ASN A 122 -11.31 8.48 1.15
C ASN A 122 -12.26 8.79 -0.02
N GLY A 123 -13.11 9.81 0.10
CA GLY A 123 -14.08 10.19 -0.93
C GLY A 123 -15.23 9.19 -1.10
N TRP A 124 -15.53 8.39 -0.06
CA TRP A 124 -16.61 7.41 -0.10
C TRP A 124 -17.93 8.06 0.28
N SER A 125 -18.87 8.09 -0.65
CA SER A 125 -20.25 8.49 -0.34
C SER A 125 -20.98 7.37 0.41
N ASP A 126 -22.04 7.74 1.14
CA ASP A 126 -22.90 6.77 1.81
C ASP A 126 -23.50 5.75 0.84
N SER A 127 -23.87 6.19 -0.37
CA SER A 127 -24.36 5.31 -1.43
C SER A 127 -23.26 4.36 -1.94
N TYR A 128 -22.02 4.85 -2.06
CA TYR A 128 -20.92 4.00 -2.44
C TYR A 128 -20.67 2.90 -1.40
N LEU A 129 -20.65 3.24 -0.12
CA LEU A 129 -20.50 2.27 0.97
C LEU A 129 -21.65 1.27 1.01
N GLU A 130 -22.89 1.73 0.75
CA GLU A 130 -24.06 0.84 0.71
C GLU A 130 -23.90 -0.26 -0.32
N ASP A 131 -23.44 0.10 -1.52
CA ASP A 131 -23.39 -0.81 -2.66
C ASP A 131 -22.08 -1.63 -2.72
N ASN A 132 -21.00 -1.14 -2.10
CA ASN A 132 -19.66 -1.65 -2.34
C ASN A 132 -18.90 -2.10 -1.09
N LEU A 133 -19.44 -1.94 0.13
CA LEU A 133 -18.80 -2.41 1.36
C LEU A 133 -19.48 -3.67 1.87
N ILE A 134 -18.68 -4.71 2.15
CA ILE A 134 -19.13 -5.95 2.79
C ILE A 134 -18.14 -6.42 3.85
N ALA A 135 -18.62 -7.22 4.79
CA ALA A 135 -17.83 -7.94 5.76
C ALA A 135 -17.82 -9.45 5.42
N VAL A 136 -16.64 -10.04 5.44
CA VAL A 136 -16.43 -11.48 5.28
C VAL A 136 -15.82 -12.01 6.56
N ARG A 137 -16.51 -12.98 7.18
CA ARG A 137 -16.02 -13.71 8.34
C ARG A 137 -15.23 -14.92 7.86
N ALA A 138 -14.03 -15.11 8.42
CA ALA A 138 -13.22 -16.28 8.19
C ALA A 138 -12.91 -16.97 9.53
N GLU A 139 -13.13 -18.27 9.57
CA GLU A 139 -12.72 -19.15 10.64
C GLU A 139 -11.59 -20.05 10.15
N TYR A 140 -10.48 -20.07 10.86
CA TYR A 140 -9.34 -20.90 10.51
C TYR A 140 -8.54 -21.31 11.76
N TYR A 141 -7.76 -22.36 11.63
CA TYR A 141 -6.77 -22.77 12.62
C TYR A 141 -5.39 -22.42 12.12
N VAL A 142 -4.53 -21.91 12.99
CA VAL A 142 -3.17 -21.52 12.62
C VAL A 142 -2.15 -21.95 13.68
N VAL A 143 -0.96 -22.33 13.22
CA VAL A 143 0.23 -22.61 14.03
C VAL A 143 1.38 -21.76 13.50
N TYR A 144 2.08 -21.11 14.42
CA TYR A 144 3.17 -20.21 14.12
C TYR A 144 4.54 -20.72 14.61
N ASP A 145 5.59 -20.29 13.96
CA ASP A 145 6.97 -20.50 14.43
C ASP A 145 7.29 -19.46 15.52
N HIS A 146 7.21 -19.88 16.78
CA HIS A 146 7.47 -19.02 17.93
C HIS A 146 8.92 -18.57 18.08
N GLN A 147 9.83 -19.04 17.22
CA GLN A 147 11.17 -18.46 17.11
C GLN A 147 11.20 -17.20 16.25
N LYS A 148 10.16 -17.01 15.41
CA LYS A 148 10.07 -15.88 14.46
C LYS A 148 8.98 -14.89 14.78
N THR A 149 7.95 -15.28 15.55
CA THR A 149 6.82 -14.41 15.87
C THR A 149 6.27 -14.67 17.27
N PHE A 150 5.59 -13.67 17.83
CA PHE A 150 4.86 -13.75 19.10
C PHE A 150 3.35 -14.01 18.90
N LEU A 151 2.90 -14.29 17.69
CA LEU A 151 1.51 -14.62 17.42
C LEU A 151 1.13 -15.94 18.10
N LYS A 152 -0.13 -16.06 18.50
CA LYS A 152 -0.64 -17.23 19.23
C LYS A 152 -1.21 -18.25 18.25
N ASP A 153 -0.96 -19.54 18.54
CA ASP A 153 -1.59 -20.65 17.85
C ASP A 153 -3.05 -20.81 18.24
N GLY A 154 -3.83 -21.44 17.41
CA GLY A 154 -5.16 -21.87 17.72
C GLY A 154 -6.21 -21.51 16.68
N ASP A 155 -7.44 -21.59 17.12
CA ASP A 155 -8.60 -21.21 16.33
C ASP A 155 -8.75 -19.68 16.32
N VAL A 156 -8.94 -19.15 15.13
CA VAL A 156 -9.09 -17.72 14.88
C VAL A 156 -10.41 -17.50 14.15
N GLU A 157 -11.20 -16.56 14.65
CA GLU A 157 -12.28 -15.93 13.92
C GLU A 157 -11.84 -14.51 13.59
N GLN A 158 -11.90 -14.14 12.31
CA GLN A 158 -11.45 -12.85 11.84
C GLN A 158 -12.42 -12.28 10.81
N TYR A 159 -12.68 -10.98 10.90
CA TYR A 159 -13.49 -10.26 9.94
C TYR A 159 -12.60 -9.47 8.99
N PHE A 160 -12.92 -9.57 7.71
CA PHE A 160 -12.30 -8.80 6.63
C PHE A 160 -13.34 -7.86 6.05
N PHE A 161 -13.01 -6.58 5.97
CA PHE A 161 -13.85 -5.56 5.35
C PHE A 161 -13.37 -5.33 3.93
N LEU A 162 -14.24 -5.57 2.97
CA LEU A 162 -13.92 -5.49 1.55
C LEU A 162 -14.69 -4.36 0.89
N LEU A 163 -13.98 -3.65 0.03
CA LEU A 163 -14.57 -2.67 -0.87
C LEU A 163 -14.49 -3.17 -2.30
N ARG A 164 -15.55 -2.94 -3.06
CA ARG A 164 -15.59 -3.25 -4.48
C ARG A 164 -15.21 -2.03 -5.28
N ASP A 165 -14.18 -2.15 -6.10
CA ASP A 165 -13.80 -1.12 -7.06
C ASP A 165 -14.83 -1.00 -8.18
N GLU A 166 -15.40 0.20 -8.38
CA GLU A 166 -16.48 0.42 -9.34
C GLU A 166 -16.07 0.18 -10.79
N LYS A 167 -14.81 0.42 -11.14
CA LYS A 167 -14.29 0.31 -12.50
C LYS A 167 -13.98 -1.12 -12.87
N THR A 168 -13.31 -1.83 -11.97
CA THR A 168 -12.84 -3.19 -12.22
C THR A 168 -13.80 -4.25 -11.71
N GLN A 169 -14.78 -3.89 -10.88
CA GLN A 169 -15.74 -4.78 -10.20
C GLN A 169 -15.05 -5.83 -9.33
N LYS A 170 -13.82 -5.57 -8.89
CA LYS A 170 -13.02 -6.48 -8.07
C LYS A 170 -13.12 -6.09 -6.61
N TRP A 171 -13.15 -7.10 -5.74
CA TRP A 171 -13.11 -6.93 -4.30
C TRP A 171 -11.66 -6.75 -3.82
N MET A 172 -11.46 -5.81 -2.91
CA MET A 172 -10.18 -5.54 -2.25
C MET A 172 -10.39 -5.52 -0.75
N ILE A 173 -9.50 -6.16 -0.01
CA ILE A 173 -9.50 -6.06 1.45
C ILE A 173 -9.04 -4.65 1.81
N TRP A 174 -9.95 -3.89 2.41
CA TRP A 174 -9.69 -2.56 2.93
C TRP A 174 -9.10 -2.62 4.33
N ASN A 175 -9.71 -3.43 5.19
CA ASN A 175 -9.30 -3.57 6.58
C ASN A 175 -9.63 -4.98 7.08
N ASN A 176 -9.04 -5.37 8.19
CA ASN A 176 -9.38 -6.58 8.90
C ASN A 176 -9.31 -6.35 10.41
N THR A 177 -9.99 -7.18 11.17
CA THR A 177 -9.90 -7.17 12.63
C THR A 177 -8.77 -8.06 13.11
N ALA A 178 -8.30 -7.81 14.33
CA ALA A 178 -7.68 -8.87 15.11
C ALA A 178 -8.75 -9.92 15.46
N SER A 179 -8.34 -11.09 15.95
CA SER A 179 -9.27 -12.14 16.40
C SER A 179 -10.35 -11.58 17.35
N GLY A 180 -11.60 -11.89 17.06
CA GLY A 180 -12.77 -11.49 17.85
C GLY A 180 -13.74 -10.55 17.12
N ASP A 181 -14.88 -10.26 17.79
CA ASP A 181 -15.89 -9.36 17.24
C ASP A 181 -15.32 -7.93 17.13
N PRO A 182 -15.32 -7.32 15.93
CA PRO A 182 -14.76 -5.98 15.70
C PRO A 182 -15.55 -4.85 16.37
N PHE A 183 -16.73 -5.17 16.92
CA PHE A 183 -17.67 -4.19 17.46
C PHE A 183 -17.78 -4.23 19.00
N TYR A 184 -16.89 -4.99 19.69
CA TYR A 184 -16.78 -5.07 21.14
C TYR A 184 -15.37 -4.78 21.66
#